data_f6572135d3bd7833aaf28c73aa60c336
#
_entry.id   f6572135d3bd7833aaf28c73aa60c336
#
_cell.length_a   1.000
_cell.length_b   1.000
_cell.length_c   1.000
_cell.angle_alpha   90.00
_cell.angle_beta   90.00
_cell.angle_gamma   90.00
#
_symmetry.space_group_name_H-M   'P 1'
#
loop_
_entity.id
_entity.type
_entity.pdbx_description
1 polymer ?
#
loop_
_entity_poly.entity_id
_entity_poly.type
_entity_poly.pdbx_seq_one_letter_code
_entity_poly.pdbx_strand_id
1 'polypeptide(L)'
;MDTTTPFLSIKSNANLVILENGAVRTVPLDSRTEWTIGRSAPGNEIDIVLNSKIVSRQHGKLVNLNDQWFFSDNGSANGTYYNGEKILADNDGNMFPVSLSNGDILRIDSNNLLNPDSRGVWMMFSSHSHANVWNTVALEKDETSFGRDEDICDVVIPLSYISGKHFVIRRKGNKYYVMDCDSMAGTWLNNDKVLGEIELHEKDCIAMCDCTFIFTGESLIYNLPARKKHRSVSKDSSMHMEAVNITPPVPAPSVLTQAAPEAEVVPLFDPMTGEKLNITSQTPVDMAPQEESIPLYDPMTGERLTPSSETIPVVERSASAGKVIVSYDPMTGEPIYGATSDEISNPVSDIMYVPNEAYIIPEEEKEVILRADIKTKVVPNNSGIGEKELIRDVKVEVKEASLVALLGGSGAGKSTVMNCLNGMETKGVTGTIEYQGVDLLKNFERMKYLIGSVPQEQVFHPSLTVESELMHAAKRRLPGDTKRKEIKEHVDLAIEQLKLTNIRKNKICKCSGGEQKRVNIGIELVADRQLLCLDEPDAGLDPGTKKELFTILRNLAHEENKSILVIIHDVSDIDLFDQIIMMTKIDNVGRLAFSGTPAEAREYFGADIKEAYGLLATHPEKYVKGV
;
A
#
# COMPACT_ATOMS: atom_id res chain seq x y z
N MET A 1 36.33 29.37 -5.83
CA MET A 1 36.08 28.08 -5.17
C MET A 1 34.58 27.82 -5.34
N ASP A 2 34.27 27.12 -6.39
CA ASP A 2 32.87 26.78 -6.75
C ASP A 2 32.42 25.60 -5.88
N THR A 3 31.51 25.87 -4.97
CA THR A 3 30.77 24.84 -4.24
C THR A 3 29.43 24.65 -4.95
N THR A 4 29.42 23.87 -6.04
CA THR A 4 28.21 23.30 -6.58
C THR A 4 27.79 22.18 -5.65
N THR A 5 26.81 22.46 -4.81
CA THR A 5 26.03 21.44 -4.10
C THR A 5 25.36 20.52 -5.15
N PRO A 6 25.51 19.19 -5.07
CA PRO A 6 24.80 18.32 -5.98
C PRO A 6 23.30 18.47 -5.70
N PHE A 7 22.56 18.94 -6.70
CA PHE A 7 21.10 18.83 -6.70
C PHE A 7 20.76 17.35 -6.54
N LEU A 8 20.21 16.98 -5.41
CA LEU A 8 19.51 15.72 -5.24
C LEU A 8 18.39 15.69 -6.28
N SER A 9 18.51 14.80 -7.25
CA SER A 9 17.46 14.55 -8.22
C SER A 9 16.25 14.03 -7.46
N ILE A 10 15.25 14.89 -7.25
CA ILE A 10 13.95 14.48 -6.71
C ILE A 10 13.35 13.58 -7.78
N LYS A 11 13.16 12.29 -7.48
CA LYS A 11 12.44 11.38 -8.37
C LYS A 11 11.02 11.91 -8.49
N SER A 12 10.65 12.41 -9.64
CA SER A 12 9.27 12.78 -9.94
C SER A 12 8.43 11.50 -9.99
N ASN A 13 7.38 11.42 -9.19
CA ASN A 13 6.42 10.31 -9.21
C ASN A 13 5.28 10.54 -10.25
N ALA A 14 5.47 11.47 -11.17
CA ALA A 14 4.48 11.82 -12.16
C ALA A 14 4.39 10.77 -13.27
N ASN A 15 3.17 10.58 -13.76
CA ASN A 15 2.87 9.66 -14.85
C ASN A 15 1.94 10.32 -15.87
N LEU A 16 2.04 9.90 -17.11
CA LEU A 16 1.06 10.18 -18.14
C LEU A 16 0.28 8.90 -18.48
N VAL A 17 -1.00 8.87 -18.15
CA VAL A 17 -1.91 7.75 -18.49
C VAL A 17 -2.52 8.03 -19.86
N ILE A 18 -2.27 7.18 -20.83
CA ILE A 18 -2.65 7.38 -22.23
C ILE A 18 -3.70 6.34 -22.60
N LEU A 19 -4.87 6.81 -23.06
CA LEU A 19 -5.89 5.99 -23.71
C LEU A 19 -5.83 6.25 -25.22
N GLU A 20 -5.49 5.25 -25.97
CA GLU A 20 -5.38 5.30 -27.44
C GLU A 20 -5.88 4.00 -28.05
N ASN A 21 -6.76 4.08 -29.03
CA ASN A 21 -7.33 2.90 -29.75
C ASN A 21 -7.97 1.86 -28.80
N GLY A 22 -8.59 2.31 -27.72
CA GLY A 22 -9.24 1.43 -26.74
C GLY A 22 -8.28 0.74 -25.76
N ALA A 23 -6.97 1.01 -25.84
CA ALA A 23 -5.98 0.49 -24.90
C ALA A 23 -5.42 1.60 -24.00
N VAL A 24 -5.26 1.31 -22.71
CA VAL A 24 -4.64 2.22 -21.75
C VAL A 24 -3.19 1.79 -21.48
N ARG A 25 -2.30 2.77 -21.38
CA ARG A 25 -0.91 2.55 -20.94
C ARG A 25 -0.44 3.71 -20.08
N THR A 26 0.47 3.45 -19.19
CA THR A 26 1.08 4.46 -18.33
C THR A 26 2.53 4.68 -18.75
N VAL A 27 2.91 5.94 -18.88
CA VAL A 27 4.29 6.37 -19.14
C VAL A 27 4.80 7.09 -17.91
N PRO A 28 5.76 6.51 -17.18
CA PRO A 28 6.39 7.18 -16.05
C PRO A 28 7.20 8.39 -16.55
N LEU A 29 6.97 9.54 -15.92
CA LEU A 29 7.70 10.77 -16.18
C LEU A 29 8.83 10.87 -15.14
N ASP A 30 9.90 10.14 -15.38
CA ASP A 30 11.05 10.05 -14.48
C ASP A 30 11.88 11.35 -14.39
N SER A 31 13.12 11.26 -14.00
CA SER A 31 14.03 12.35 -13.71
C SER A 31 14.35 13.33 -14.87
N ARG A 32 13.74 13.17 -16.02
CA ARG A 32 13.92 14.10 -17.14
C ARG A 32 13.10 15.37 -16.95
N THR A 33 13.64 16.48 -17.42
CA THR A 33 12.97 17.77 -17.36
C THR A 33 12.09 18.06 -18.57
N GLU A 34 12.26 17.33 -19.68
CA GLU A 34 11.51 17.52 -20.92
C GLU A 34 11.21 16.18 -21.60
N TRP A 35 9.99 16.04 -22.13
CA TRP A 35 9.48 14.90 -22.89
C TRP A 35 8.76 15.36 -24.13
N THR A 36 9.14 14.85 -25.29
CA THR A 36 8.47 15.14 -26.57
C THR A 36 7.34 14.14 -26.81
N ILE A 37 6.19 14.65 -27.29
CA ILE A 37 5.00 13.86 -27.61
C ILE A 37 4.70 13.98 -29.10
N GLY A 38 4.47 12.86 -29.76
CA GLY A 38 4.13 12.88 -31.17
C GLY A 38 4.00 11.51 -31.81
N ARG A 39 3.78 11.49 -33.12
CA ARG A 39 3.68 10.27 -33.90
C ARG A 39 5.03 9.89 -34.48
N SER A 40 5.40 8.60 -34.40
CA SER A 40 6.64 8.06 -34.99
C SER A 40 6.72 8.38 -36.50
N ALA A 41 7.88 8.86 -36.93
CA ALA A 41 8.21 9.08 -38.34
C ALA A 41 9.72 8.90 -38.55
N PRO A 42 10.17 8.50 -39.76
CA PRO A 42 11.59 8.40 -40.07
C PRO A 42 12.32 9.72 -39.81
N GLY A 43 13.39 9.66 -39.04
CA GLY A 43 14.23 10.81 -38.70
C GLY A 43 13.67 11.71 -37.58
N ASN A 44 12.64 11.27 -36.85
CA ASN A 44 12.04 12.01 -35.73
C ASN A 44 12.15 11.16 -34.45
N GLU A 45 12.92 11.62 -33.48
CA GLU A 45 13.00 11.01 -32.16
C GLU A 45 11.92 11.62 -31.26
N ILE A 46 11.01 10.78 -30.79
CA ILE A 46 9.89 11.14 -29.94
C ILE A 46 9.95 10.27 -28.68
N ASP A 47 9.92 10.88 -27.51
CA ASP A 47 9.97 10.18 -26.21
C ASP A 47 8.65 9.44 -25.93
N ILE A 48 7.52 10.11 -26.15
CA ILE A 48 6.19 9.54 -25.96
C ILE A 48 5.51 9.40 -27.32
N VAL A 49 5.64 8.20 -27.88
CA VAL A 49 5.09 7.88 -29.21
C VAL A 49 3.59 7.61 -29.09
N LEU A 50 2.78 8.32 -29.90
CA LEU A 50 1.37 8.06 -30.11
C LEU A 50 1.16 7.50 -31.52
N ASN A 51 0.35 6.45 -31.65
CA ASN A 51 0.22 5.72 -32.92
C ASN A 51 -0.90 6.27 -33.83
N SER A 52 -1.82 7.05 -33.25
CA SER A 52 -2.97 7.58 -33.96
C SER A 52 -2.57 8.55 -35.08
N LYS A 53 -3.22 8.44 -36.25
CA LYS A 53 -2.98 9.28 -37.42
C LYS A 53 -3.37 10.73 -37.20
N ILE A 54 -4.22 11.02 -36.20
CA ILE A 54 -4.63 12.40 -35.86
C ILE A 54 -3.53 13.17 -35.12
N VAL A 55 -2.52 12.47 -34.60
CA VAL A 55 -1.39 13.07 -33.88
C VAL A 55 -0.34 13.58 -34.88
N SER A 56 0.12 14.80 -34.70
CA SER A 56 1.23 15.36 -35.45
C SER A 56 2.56 14.67 -35.10
N ARG A 57 3.53 14.70 -36.04
CA ARG A 57 4.86 14.06 -35.82
C ARG A 57 5.59 14.66 -34.61
N GLN A 58 5.48 15.98 -34.42
CA GLN A 58 5.90 16.70 -33.21
C GLN A 58 4.66 17.42 -32.70
N HIS A 59 3.90 16.76 -31.83
CA HIS A 59 2.60 17.27 -31.42
C HIS A 59 2.72 18.27 -30.28
N GLY A 60 3.50 17.95 -29.29
CA GLY A 60 3.70 18.80 -28.12
C GLY A 60 4.85 18.31 -27.25
N LYS A 61 5.00 18.95 -26.12
CA LYS A 61 6.00 18.59 -25.11
C LYS A 61 5.53 18.79 -23.69
N LEU A 62 6.03 17.96 -22.79
CA LEU A 62 5.92 18.14 -21.35
C LEU A 62 7.23 18.68 -20.81
N VAL A 63 7.15 19.63 -19.90
CA VAL A 63 8.32 20.24 -19.25
C VAL A 63 8.09 20.28 -17.75
N ASN A 64 9.07 19.83 -16.98
CA ASN A 64 9.10 19.95 -15.52
C ASN A 64 10.00 21.14 -15.12
N LEU A 65 9.42 22.10 -14.42
CA LEU A 65 10.12 23.24 -13.85
C LEU A 65 9.85 23.27 -12.33
N ASN A 66 10.85 22.92 -11.51
CA ASN A 66 10.75 22.92 -10.06
C ASN A 66 9.54 22.10 -9.54
N ASP A 67 9.41 20.86 -10.00
CA ASP A 67 8.30 19.94 -9.70
C ASP A 67 6.92 20.34 -10.17
N GLN A 68 6.81 21.43 -10.93
CA GLN A 68 5.60 21.80 -11.65
C GLN A 68 5.71 21.37 -13.10
N TRP A 69 4.73 20.59 -13.57
CA TRP A 69 4.65 20.13 -14.96
C TRP A 69 3.82 21.07 -15.82
N PHE A 70 4.27 21.23 -17.05
CA PHE A 70 3.62 22.05 -18.07
C PHE A 70 3.52 21.26 -19.36
N PHE A 71 2.42 21.44 -20.08
CA PHE A 71 2.28 20.94 -21.45
C PHE A 71 2.24 22.12 -22.42
N SER A 72 2.93 21.99 -23.55
CA SER A 72 2.91 22.93 -24.66
C SER A 72 2.58 22.21 -25.96
N ASP A 73 1.56 22.66 -26.68
CA ASP A 73 1.29 22.23 -28.07
C ASP A 73 2.29 22.88 -29.01
N ASN A 74 2.85 22.15 -29.95
CA ASN A 74 3.86 22.65 -30.89
C ASN A 74 3.22 23.18 -32.22
N GLY A 75 2.02 23.72 -32.18
CA GLY A 75 1.27 24.12 -33.36
C GLY A 75 0.78 22.89 -34.12
N SER A 76 0.27 21.91 -33.44
CA SER A 76 -0.16 20.65 -34.03
C SER A 76 -1.37 20.84 -34.96
N ALA A 77 -1.50 19.95 -35.97
CA ALA A 77 -2.52 20.10 -37.02
C ALA A 77 -3.96 20.09 -36.50
N ASN A 78 -4.24 19.23 -35.49
CA ASN A 78 -5.57 19.11 -34.88
C ASN A 78 -5.70 19.93 -33.59
N GLY A 79 -4.57 20.31 -32.97
CA GLY A 79 -4.51 20.97 -31.68
C GLY A 79 -4.74 19.99 -30.53
N THR A 80 -4.53 20.50 -29.32
CA THR A 80 -4.78 19.80 -28.08
C THR A 80 -5.88 20.50 -27.28
N TYR A 81 -6.75 19.74 -26.67
CA TYR A 81 -7.73 20.21 -25.69
C TYR A 81 -7.20 19.95 -24.29
N TYR A 82 -7.18 20.95 -23.44
CA TYR A 82 -6.83 20.88 -22.03
C TYR A 82 -8.11 21.01 -21.20
N ASN A 83 -8.45 19.99 -20.45
CA ASN A 83 -9.69 19.93 -19.66
C ASN A 83 -10.94 20.34 -20.46
N GLY A 84 -10.93 20.04 -21.78
CA GLY A 84 -12.00 20.26 -22.74
C GLY A 84 -11.98 21.61 -23.48
N GLU A 85 -11.13 22.52 -23.09
CA GLU A 85 -10.92 23.76 -23.80
C GLU A 85 -9.73 23.62 -24.75
N LYS A 86 -9.89 24.02 -25.97
CA LYS A 86 -8.82 23.97 -26.97
C LYS A 86 -7.72 24.95 -26.60
N ILE A 87 -6.47 24.48 -26.55
CA ILE A 87 -5.31 25.34 -26.38
C ILE A 87 -5.17 26.17 -27.65
N LEU A 88 -5.23 27.49 -27.51
CA LEU A 88 -5.17 28.44 -28.64
C LEU A 88 -3.83 29.16 -28.62
N ALA A 89 -3.31 29.46 -29.83
CA ALA A 89 -2.20 30.37 -29.98
C ALA A 89 -2.66 31.83 -29.69
N ASP A 90 -1.74 32.68 -29.29
CA ASP A 90 -1.96 34.12 -29.20
C ASP A 90 -2.07 34.75 -30.60
N ASN A 91 -2.25 36.08 -30.64
CA ASN A 91 -2.34 36.83 -31.89
C ASN A 91 -1.06 36.80 -32.74
N ASP A 92 0.07 36.45 -32.13
CA ASP A 92 1.38 36.32 -32.76
C ASP A 92 1.71 34.86 -33.15
N GLY A 93 0.78 33.92 -32.87
CA GLY A 93 0.92 32.51 -33.20
C GLY A 93 1.71 31.70 -32.15
N ASN A 94 2.02 32.25 -30.96
CA ASN A 94 2.71 31.55 -29.94
C ASN A 94 1.75 30.68 -29.09
N MET A 95 2.12 29.45 -28.81
CA MET A 95 1.38 28.57 -27.93
C MET A 95 1.91 28.73 -26.50
N PHE A 96 1.01 29.05 -25.55
CA PHE A 96 1.37 29.13 -24.15
C PHE A 96 1.32 27.77 -23.45
N PRO A 97 2.32 27.42 -22.64
CA PRO A 97 2.28 26.23 -21.84
C PRO A 97 1.14 26.27 -20.82
N VAL A 98 0.39 25.17 -20.69
CA VAL A 98 -0.61 24.98 -19.62
C VAL A 98 0.03 24.24 -18.47
N SER A 99 -0.20 24.71 -17.24
CA SER A 99 0.25 24.04 -16.02
C SER A 99 -0.62 22.81 -15.75
N LEU A 100 0.00 21.68 -15.48
CA LEU A 100 -0.69 20.41 -15.21
C LEU A 100 -0.79 20.15 -13.72
N SER A 101 -1.98 19.78 -13.29
CA SER A 101 -2.32 19.29 -11.97
C SER A 101 -2.77 17.82 -12.05
N ASN A 102 -2.76 17.13 -10.92
CA ASN A 102 -3.21 15.74 -10.87
C ASN A 102 -4.65 15.59 -11.36
N GLY A 103 -4.87 14.69 -12.31
CA GLY A 103 -6.16 14.43 -12.94
C GLY A 103 -6.48 15.30 -14.15
N ASP A 104 -5.59 16.23 -14.53
CA ASP A 104 -5.77 17.03 -15.75
C ASP A 104 -5.69 16.17 -17.00
N ILE A 105 -6.56 16.50 -17.97
CA ILE A 105 -6.71 15.73 -19.19
C ILE A 105 -6.29 16.56 -20.40
N LEU A 106 -5.39 16.00 -21.19
CA LEU A 106 -5.04 16.45 -22.52
C LEU A 106 -5.72 15.53 -23.53
N ARG A 107 -6.44 16.10 -24.50
CA ARG A 107 -7.12 15.33 -25.53
C ARG A 107 -6.75 15.83 -26.93
N ILE A 108 -6.47 14.89 -27.82
CA ILE A 108 -6.24 15.14 -29.24
C ILE A 108 -7.40 14.56 -30.01
N ASP A 109 -8.18 15.39 -30.71
CA ASP A 109 -9.30 14.97 -31.53
C ASP A 109 -9.09 15.24 -32.99
N SER A 110 -9.82 14.51 -33.82
CA SER A 110 -9.95 14.84 -35.24
C SER A 110 -10.98 15.94 -35.39
N ASN A 111 -10.61 17.03 -36.07
CA ASN A 111 -11.57 18.07 -36.47
C ASN A 111 -12.59 17.56 -37.51
N ASN A 112 -12.50 16.33 -37.96
CA ASN A 112 -13.34 15.76 -38.99
C ASN A 112 -14.51 15.00 -38.37
N LEU A 113 -15.63 15.67 -38.18
CA LEU A 113 -16.92 15.13 -37.73
C LEU A 113 -17.48 13.99 -38.60
N LEU A 114 -16.84 13.71 -39.76
CA LEU A 114 -17.27 12.69 -40.71
C LEU A 114 -16.62 11.32 -40.49
N ASN A 115 -15.72 11.16 -39.53
CA ASN A 115 -15.12 9.89 -39.23
C ASN A 115 -15.44 9.47 -37.78
N PRO A 116 -16.57 8.75 -37.54
CA PRO A 116 -16.96 8.29 -36.21
C PRO A 116 -15.97 7.30 -35.59
N ASP A 117 -15.07 6.70 -36.40
CA ASP A 117 -14.06 5.75 -35.92
C ASP A 117 -12.79 6.40 -35.37
N SER A 118 -12.64 7.72 -35.50
CA SER A 118 -11.50 8.43 -34.92
C SER A 118 -11.77 8.71 -33.44
N ARG A 119 -11.69 7.71 -32.62
CA ARG A 119 -11.61 7.89 -31.16
C ARG A 119 -10.38 8.74 -30.87
N GLY A 120 -10.56 9.85 -30.16
CA GLY A 120 -9.47 10.75 -29.78
C GLY A 120 -8.39 10.03 -28.97
N VAL A 121 -7.23 10.67 -28.85
CA VAL A 121 -6.21 10.25 -27.89
C VAL A 121 -6.41 11.03 -26.60
N TRP A 122 -6.55 10.32 -25.52
CA TRP A 122 -6.66 10.88 -24.17
C TRP A 122 -5.37 10.68 -23.41
N MET A 123 -4.93 11.72 -22.74
CA MET A 123 -3.75 11.67 -21.87
C MET A 123 -4.11 12.34 -20.56
N MET A 124 -4.08 11.59 -19.46
CA MET A 124 -4.31 12.12 -18.12
C MET A 124 -2.99 12.24 -17.39
N PHE A 125 -2.73 13.42 -16.85
CA PHE A 125 -1.58 13.65 -15.97
C PHE A 125 -1.89 13.14 -14.57
N SER A 126 -1.00 12.33 -14.01
CA SER A 126 -1.09 11.84 -12.63
C SER A 126 0.20 12.17 -11.90
N SER A 127 0.09 12.88 -10.78
CA SER A 127 1.22 13.11 -9.86
C SER A 127 1.44 11.96 -8.87
N HIS A 128 0.62 10.90 -8.97
CA HIS A 128 0.72 9.72 -8.12
C HIS A 128 1.70 8.72 -8.71
N SER A 129 2.23 7.90 -7.83
CA SER A 129 3.24 6.93 -8.13
C SER A 129 2.84 5.82 -9.10
N HIS A 130 3.85 5.03 -9.49
CA HIS A 130 3.71 3.82 -10.32
C HIS A 130 2.85 2.71 -9.69
N ALA A 131 2.44 2.86 -8.43
CA ALA A 131 1.68 1.85 -7.68
C ALA A 131 0.23 1.70 -8.16
N ASN A 132 -0.30 2.66 -8.91
CA ASN A 132 -1.66 2.59 -9.43
C ASN A 132 -1.68 1.92 -10.81
N VAL A 133 -2.41 0.81 -10.91
CA VAL A 133 -2.66 0.15 -12.19
C VAL A 133 -3.88 0.79 -12.85
N TRP A 134 -3.67 1.36 -14.03
CA TRP A 134 -4.73 1.95 -14.84
C TRP A 134 -5.30 0.94 -15.82
N ASN A 135 -6.63 0.88 -15.90
CA ASN A 135 -7.39 -0.02 -16.75
C ASN A 135 -8.42 0.78 -17.56
N THR A 136 -9.02 0.13 -18.54
CA THR A 136 -10.15 0.69 -19.28
C THR A 136 -11.26 -0.34 -19.39
N VAL A 137 -12.50 0.12 -19.42
CA VAL A 137 -13.68 -0.70 -19.69
C VAL A 137 -14.63 0.03 -20.64
N ALA A 138 -15.01 -0.62 -21.74
CA ALA A 138 -16.03 -0.11 -22.64
C ALA A 138 -17.45 -0.35 -22.05
N LEU A 139 -18.30 0.67 -22.10
CA LEU A 139 -19.66 0.61 -21.56
C LEU A 139 -20.67 0.19 -22.66
N GLU A 140 -20.51 -1.02 -23.18
CA GLU A 140 -21.32 -1.55 -24.29
C GLU A 140 -22.66 -2.11 -23.83
N LYS A 141 -22.76 -2.54 -22.57
CA LYS A 141 -23.97 -3.14 -21.98
C LYS A 141 -24.98 -2.07 -21.57
N ASP A 142 -26.26 -2.45 -21.48
CA ASP A 142 -27.31 -1.57 -20.94
C ASP A 142 -27.09 -1.23 -19.46
N GLU A 143 -26.48 -2.16 -18.70
CA GLU A 143 -26.00 -1.94 -17.35
C GLU A 143 -24.62 -2.60 -17.19
N THR A 144 -23.65 -1.84 -16.69
CA THR A 144 -22.33 -2.33 -16.31
C THR A 144 -22.17 -2.16 -14.80
N SER A 145 -21.88 -3.25 -14.10
CA SER A 145 -21.78 -3.31 -12.65
C SER A 145 -20.35 -3.35 -12.16
N PHE A 146 -20.08 -2.63 -11.06
CA PHE A 146 -18.77 -2.47 -10.45
C PHE A 146 -18.83 -2.84 -8.97
N GLY A 147 -17.87 -3.62 -8.49
CA GLY A 147 -17.81 -4.02 -7.10
C GLY A 147 -16.82 -5.15 -6.83
N ARG A 148 -16.87 -5.72 -5.62
CA ARG A 148 -15.92 -6.73 -5.16
C ARG A 148 -16.29 -8.16 -5.56
N ASP A 149 -17.57 -8.46 -5.73
CA ASP A 149 -18.06 -9.83 -5.95
C ASP A 149 -18.00 -10.19 -7.43
N GLU A 150 -17.15 -11.17 -7.78
CA GLU A 150 -16.94 -11.65 -9.15
C GLU A 150 -18.17 -12.37 -9.74
N ASP A 151 -19.06 -12.89 -8.90
CA ASP A 151 -20.26 -13.58 -9.34
C ASP A 151 -21.35 -12.61 -9.88
N ILE A 152 -21.30 -11.33 -9.48
CA ILE A 152 -22.37 -10.35 -9.78
C ILE A 152 -21.90 -9.06 -10.43
N CYS A 153 -20.60 -8.84 -10.55
CA CYS A 153 -20.02 -7.63 -11.12
C CYS A 153 -19.33 -7.88 -12.46
N ASP A 154 -19.54 -6.97 -13.42
CA ASP A 154 -18.85 -6.97 -14.70
C ASP A 154 -17.39 -6.50 -14.54
N VAL A 155 -17.16 -5.55 -13.64
CA VAL A 155 -15.83 -5.03 -13.30
C VAL A 155 -15.55 -5.34 -11.84
N VAL A 156 -14.64 -6.29 -11.62
CA VAL A 156 -14.31 -6.76 -10.28
C VAL A 156 -13.18 -5.93 -9.69
N ILE A 157 -13.42 -5.41 -8.48
CA ILE A 157 -12.47 -4.62 -7.71
C ILE A 157 -12.25 -5.32 -6.38
N PRO A 158 -11.25 -6.21 -6.28
CA PRO A 158 -11.08 -7.15 -5.18
C PRO A 158 -10.47 -6.50 -3.94
N LEU A 159 -11.11 -5.43 -3.44
CA LEU A 159 -10.70 -4.70 -2.24
C LEU A 159 -11.73 -4.92 -1.13
N SER A 160 -11.27 -5.28 0.06
CA SER A 160 -12.11 -5.72 1.19
C SER A 160 -13.11 -4.66 1.67
N TYR A 161 -12.81 -3.38 1.47
CA TYR A 161 -13.67 -2.24 1.85
C TYR A 161 -14.64 -1.81 0.73
N ILE A 162 -14.59 -2.42 -0.44
CA ILE A 162 -15.56 -2.22 -1.52
C ILE A 162 -16.73 -3.19 -1.35
N SER A 163 -17.97 -2.70 -1.52
CA SER A 163 -19.18 -3.53 -1.47
C SER A 163 -19.21 -4.54 -2.63
N GLY A 164 -19.87 -5.67 -2.44
CA GLY A 164 -19.99 -6.73 -3.44
C GLY A 164 -20.50 -6.19 -4.78
N LYS A 165 -21.62 -5.45 -4.78
CA LYS A 165 -22.04 -4.58 -5.88
C LYS A 165 -22.03 -3.15 -5.38
N HIS A 166 -21.09 -2.32 -5.85
CA HIS A 166 -20.87 -0.99 -5.31
C HIS A 166 -21.67 0.08 -6.06
N PHE A 167 -21.49 0.15 -7.37
CA PHE A 167 -22.26 1.02 -8.24
C PHE A 167 -22.50 0.40 -9.60
N VAL A 168 -23.42 0.99 -10.35
CA VAL A 168 -23.71 0.60 -11.74
C VAL A 168 -23.65 1.82 -12.64
N ILE A 169 -23.32 1.59 -13.91
CA ILE A 169 -23.53 2.53 -14.98
C ILE A 169 -24.58 1.97 -15.92
N ARG A 170 -25.65 2.74 -16.14
CA ARG A 170 -26.74 2.41 -17.05
C ARG A 170 -26.66 3.22 -18.32
N ARG A 171 -26.76 2.54 -19.45
CA ARG A 171 -26.89 3.15 -20.77
C ARG A 171 -28.34 3.30 -21.14
N LYS A 172 -28.78 4.52 -21.48
CA LYS A 172 -30.13 4.82 -21.98
C LYS A 172 -30.01 5.59 -23.32
N GLY A 173 -30.06 4.85 -24.42
CA GLY A 173 -29.74 5.43 -25.73
C GLY A 173 -28.28 5.84 -25.83
N ASN A 174 -28.03 7.12 -26.07
CA ASN A 174 -26.67 7.70 -26.15
C ASN A 174 -26.19 8.34 -24.82
N LYS A 175 -26.95 8.16 -23.74
CA LYS A 175 -26.64 8.73 -22.44
C LYS A 175 -26.30 7.66 -21.43
N TYR A 176 -25.43 8.00 -20.50
CA TYR A 176 -24.96 7.11 -19.42
C TYR A 176 -25.31 7.73 -18.08
N TYR A 177 -25.63 6.90 -17.11
CA TYR A 177 -26.05 7.30 -15.77
C TYR A 177 -25.34 6.45 -14.73
N VAL A 178 -24.79 7.07 -13.69
CA VAL A 178 -24.22 6.40 -12.54
C VAL A 178 -25.25 6.30 -11.41
N MET A 179 -25.28 5.17 -10.70
CA MET A 179 -26.13 4.96 -9.53
C MET A 179 -25.38 4.11 -8.49
N ASP A 180 -25.36 4.59 -7.25
CA ASP A 180 -24.84 3.82 -6.11
C ASP A 180 -25.78 2.67 -5.75
N CYS A 181 -25.23 1.53 -5.34
CA CYS A 181 -26.00 0.33 -4.97
C CYS A 181 -26.09 0.14 -3.45
N ASP A 182 -26.39 1.21 -2.71
CA ASP A 182 -26.38 1.23 -1.24
C ASP A 182 -25.03 0.78 -0.66
N SER A 183 -23.96 1.21 -1.29
CA SER A 183 -22.61 0.83 -0.90
C SER A 183 -22.19 1.43 0.44
N MET A 184 -21.31 0.73 1.19
CA MET A 184 -20.85 1.19 2.51
C MET A 184 -20.12 2.53 2.46
N ALA A 185 -19.21 2.71 1.49
CA ALA A 185 -18.41 3.92 1.36
C ALA A 185 -19.08 5.01 0.52
N GLY A 186 -20.14 4.67 -0.21
CA GLY A 186 -20.80 5.55 -1.17
C GLY A 186 -20.00 5.71 -2.47
N THR A 187 -20.72 6.11 -3.51
CA THR A 187 -20.16 6.51 -4.80
C THR A 187 -20.19 8.03 -4.90
N TRP A 188 -19.15 8.62 -5.45
CA TRP A 188 -18.98 10.06 -5.55
C TRP A 188 -18.78 10.47 -7.02
N LEU A 189 -19.47 11.51 -7.47
CA LEU A 189 -19.33 12.07 -8.79
C LEU A 189 -18.84 13.51 -8.67
N ASN A 190 -17.64 13.80 -9.20
CA ASN A 190 -17.01 15.13 -9.12
C ASN A 190 -16.96 15.70 -7.69
N ASN A 191 -16.68 14.84 -6.71
CA ASN A 191 -16.67 15.09 -5.25
C ASN A 191 -18.05 15.25 -4.58
N ASP A 192 -19.15 15.16 -5.30
CA ASP A 192 -20.49 15.13 -4.73
C ASP A 192 -20.98 13.69 -4.57
N LYS A 193 -21.64 13.38 -3.44
CA LYS A 193 -22.16 12.04 -3.20
C LYS A 193 -23.32 11.73 -4.15
N VAL A 194 -23.26 10.59 -4.82
CA VAL A 194 -24.31 10.10 -5.71
C VAL A 194 -25.54 9.70 -4.89
N LEU A 195 -26.63 10.43 -5.05
CA LEU A 195 -27.93 10.14 -4.43
C LEU A 195 -28.94 9.84 -5.54
N GLY A 196 -29.09 8.56 -5.87
CA GLY A 196 -29.93 8.12 -6.97
C GLY A 196 -29.18 8.05 -8.31
N GLU A 197 -29.92 8.14 -9.41
CA GLU A 197 -29.37 8.01 -10.76
C GLU A 197 -28.98 9.39 -11.31
N ILE A 198 -27.70 9.59 -11.68
CA ILE A 198 -27.15 10.86 -12.16
C ILE A 198 -26.57 10.67 -13.55
N GLU A 199 -26.89 11.57 -14.50
CA GLU A 199 -26.35 11.56 -15.86
C GLU A 199 -24.84 11.85 -15.86
N LEU A 200 -24.07 11.05 -16.61
CA LEU A 200 -22.63 11.22 -16.78
C LEU A 200 -22.33 12.07 -18.01
N HIS A 201 -21.42 12.98 -17.85
CA HIS A 201 -20.83 13.80 -18.92
C HIS A 201 -19.36 13.43 -19.09
N GLU A 202 -18.87 13.63 -20.31
CA GLU A 202 -17.47 13.39 -20.63
C GLU A 202 -16.55 14.15 -19.65
N LYS A 203 -15.56 13.44 -19.06
CA LYS A 203 -14.62 13.86 -18.02
C LYS A 203 -15.16 13.80 -16.61
N ASP A 204 -16.39 13.40 -16.40
CA ASP A 204 -16.86 13.16 -15.04
C ASP A 204 -15.97 12.15 -14.34
N CYS A 205 -15.63 12.48 -13.10
CA CYS A 205 -14.81 11.68 -12.22
C CYS A 205 -15.70 10.96 -11.20
N ILE A 206 -15.85 9.64 -11.36
CA ILE A 206 -16.51 8.80 -10.37
C ILE A 206 -15.44 8.31 -9.39
N ALA A 207 -15.71 8.38 -8.09
CA ALA A 207 -14.79 7.90 -7.07
C ALA A 207 -15.49 7.02 -6.05
N MET A 208 -14.82 5.97 -5.60
CA MET A 208 -15.18 5.15 -4.44
C MET A 208 -13.91 4.84 -3.64
N CYS A 209 -13.88 5.24 -2.38
CA CYS A 209 -12.66 5.20 -1.56
C CYS A 209 -11.46 5.84 -2.29
N ASP A 210 -10.39 5.09 -2.51
CA ASP A 210 -9.18 5.50 -3.23
C ASP A 210 -9.19 5.14 -4.73
N CYS A 211 -10.24 4.50 -5.22
CA CYS A 211 -10.42 4.20 -6.64
C CYS A 211 -11.07 5.37 -7.38
N THR A 212 -10.53 5.71 -8.53
CA THR A 212 -11.02 6.80 -9.38
C THR A 212 -11.32 6.27 -10.78
N PHE A 213 -12.45 6.68 -11.33
CA PHE A 213 -12.92 6.32 -12.67
C PHE A 213 -13.21 7.61 -13.44
N ILE A 214 -12.72 7.72 -14.66
CA ILE A 214 -12.94 8.89 -15.51
C ILE A 214 -13.75 8.46 -16.71
N PHE A 215 -14.91 9.10 -16.89
CA PHE A 215 -15.81 8.81 -17.99
C PHE A 215 -15.35 9.54 -19.27
N THR A 216 -15.16 8.79 -20.34
CA THR A 216 -14.66 9.29 -21.64
C THR A 216 -15.74 9.37 -22.71
N GLY A 217 -17.02 9.34 -22.32
CA GLY A 217 -18.16 9.36 -23.23
C GLY A 217 -18.73 7.98 -23.58
N GLU A 218 -17.89 6.94 -23.72
CA GLU A 218 -18.31 5.57 -24.03
C GLU A 218 -17.56 4.51 -23.22
N SER A 219 -16.52 4.92 -22.51
CA SER A 219 -15.66 4.05 -21.72
C SER A 219 -15.34 4.69 -20.38
N LEU A 220 -14.83 3.90 -19.45
CA LEU A 220 -14.17 4.40 -18.26
C LEU A 220 -12.69 4.07 -18.32
N ILE A 221 -11.86 5.04 -17.97
CA ILE A 221 -10.49 4.80 -17.53
C ILE A 221 -10.51 4.77 -16.01
N TYR A 222 -9.92 3.76 -15.38
CA TYR A 222 -9.94 3.65 -13.92
C TYR A 222 -8.62 3.14 -13.36
N ASN A 223 -8.31 3.59 -12.15
CA ASN A 223 -7.17 3.11 -11.40
C ASN A 223 -7.62 2.09 -10.35
N LEU A 224 -6.77 1.11 -10.13
CA LEU A 224 -6.84 0.27 -8.94
C LEU A 224 -5.57 0.51 -8.12
N PRO A 225 -5.68 0.76 -6.82
CA PRO A 225 -4.51 0.82 -5.97
C PRO A 225 -3.76 -0.51 -6.08
N ALA A 226 -2.46 -0.45 -6.36
CA ALA A 226 -1.60 -1.63 -6.45
C ALA A 226 -1.41 -2.20 -5.04
N ARG A 227 -2.36 -3.01 -4.59
CA ARG A 227 -2.26 -3.72 -3.33
C ARG A 227 -1.70 -5.10 -3.54
N LYS A 228 -0.60 -5.37 -2.89
CA LYS A 228 -0.02 -6.71 -2.83
C LYS A 228 -0.93 -7.56 -1.95
N LYS A 229 -1.42 -8.69 -2.50
CA LYS A 229 -2.38 -9.56 -1.80
C LYS A 229 -1.79 -10.16 -0.54
N HIS A 230 -2.61 -10.22 0.50
CA HIS A 230 -2.38 -11.05 1.68
C HIS A 230 -2.20 -12.52 1.28
N ARG A 231 -1.24 -13.18 1.92
CA ARG A 231 -1.04 -14.63 1.83
C ARG A 231 -2.30 -15.31 2.37
N SER A 232 -3.13 -15.86 1.49
CA SER A 232 -4.14 -16.82 1.95
C SER A 232 -3.39 -18.04 2.48
N VAL A 233 -3.52 -18.33 3.76
CA VAL A 233 -2.95 -19.53 4.37
C VAL A 233 -3.67 -20.73 3.76
N SER A 234 -3.08 -21.32 2.73
CA SER A 234 -3.46 -22.66 2.29
C SER A 234 -3.00 -23.64 3.38
N LYS A 235 -3.89 -24.51 3.81
CA LYS A 235 -3.69 -25.48 4.88
C LYS A 235 -2.67 -26.61 4.59
N ASP A 236 -1.88 -26.50 3.54
CA ASP A 236 -0.87 -27.49 3.17
C ASP A 236 0.48 -26.82 2.97
N SER A 237 1.24 -26.69 4.04
CA SER A 237 2.70 -26.59 3.96
C SER A 237 3.30 -26.88 5.34
N SER A 238 3.38 -28.16 5.71
CA SER A 238 4.48 -28.63 6.53
C SER A 238 5.74 -28.59 5.66
N MET A 239 6.38 -27.45 5.51
CA MET A 239 7.70 -27.35 4.91
C MET A 239 8.76 -27.41 6.00
N HIS A 240 9.59 -28.46 5.90
CA HIS A 240 10.87 -28.55 6.55
C HIS A 240 11.69 -27.28 6.24
N MET A 241 12.10 -26.59 7.30
CA MET A 241 13.17 -25.61 7.20
C MET A 241 14.47 -26.39 7.01
N GLU A 242 14.97 -26.47 5.78
CA GLU A 242 16.38 -26.78 5.54
C GLU A 242 17.23 -25.59 6.01
N ALA A 243 18.05 -25.84 7.00
CA ALA A 243 19.03 -24.89 7.47
C ALA A 243 20.06 -24.64 6.35
N VAL A 244 20.06 -23.45 5.79
CA VAL A 244 21.12 -23.01 4.88
C VAL A 244 22.38 -22.80 5.73
N ASN A 245 23.33 -23.74 5.61
CA ASN A 245 24.68 -23.61 6.16
C ASN A 245 25.43 -22.51 5.42
N ILE A 246 25.45 -21.30 5.99
CA ILE A 246 26.35 -20.24 5.56
C ILE A 246 27.70 -20.51 6.21
N THR A 247 28.65 -21.04 5.46
CA THR A 247 30.05 -21.10 5.86
C THR A 247 30.65 -19.69 5.81
N PRO A 248 31.25 -19.21 6.90
CA PRO A 248 31.93 -17.90 6.87
C PRO A 248 33.24 -17.99 6.06
N PRO A 249 33.70 -16.89 5.45
CA PRO A 249 34.93 -16.87 4.64
C PRO A 249 36.16 -17.05 5.54
N VAL A 250 37.11 -17.83 5.01
CA VAL A 250 38.38 -18.14 5.64
C VAL A 250 39.24 -16.87 5.76
N PRO A 251 39.76 -16.50 6.95
CA PRO A 251 40.76 -15.44 7.05
C PRO A 251 42.18 -15.98 6.81
N ALA A 252 42.99 -15.16 6.19
CA ALA A 252 44.42 -15.38 5.93
C ALA A 252 45.24 -15.44 7.22
N PRO A 253 46.43 -16.08 7.23
CA PRO A 253 47.17 -16.38 8.46
C PRO A 253 47.95 -15.18 8.97
N SER A 254 47.85 -14.90 10.26
CA SER A 254 48.80 -14.01 10.98
C SER A 254 49.18 -14.58 12.35
N VAL A 255 50.44 -14.88 12.44
CA VAL A 255 51.40 -14.73 13.55
C VAL A 255 50.98 -14.99 15.00
N LEU A 256 51.68 -15.94 15.58
CA LEU A 256 51.76 -16.33 16.98
C LEU A 256 51.96 -15.18 17.98
N THR A 257 51.17 -15.16 19.07
CA THR A 257 51.71 -14.79 20.41
C THR A 257 50.78 -15.27 21.53
N GLN A 258 51.39 -16.03 22.40
CA GLN A 258 51.22 -16.23 23.85
C GLN A 258 49.87 -16.50 24.52
N ALA A 259 49.92 -17.56 25.34
CA ALA A 259 48.93 -18.10 26.24
C ALA A 259 48.44 -17.14 27.33
N ALA A 260 47.14 -17.26 27.65
CA ALA A 260 46.53 -16.76 28.90
C ALA A 260 45.64 -17.87 29.53
N PRO A 261 45.40 -17.83 30.84
CA PRO A 261 45.22 -19.00 31.68
C PRO A 261 43.79 -19.60 31.68
N GLU A 262 43.76 -20.87 32.12
CA GLU A 262 42.57 -21.70 32.26
C GLU A 262 41.47 -21.08 33.15
N ALA A 263 40.22 -21.10 32.65
CA ALA A 263 39.05 -20.72 33.42
C ALA A 263 38.55 -21.93 34.25
N GLU A 264 38.37 -21.73 35.54
CA GLU A 264 37.81 -22.68 36.48
C GLU A 264 36.38 -23.09 36.10
N VAL A 265 36.13 -24.40 36.02
CA VAL A 265 34.82 -25.01 35.84
C VAL A 265 34.07 -25.00 37.17
N VAL A 266 33.00 -24.23 37.26
CA VAL A 266 32.10 -24.21 38.43
C VAL A 266 31.19 -25.45 38.36
N PRO A 267 31.11 -26.28 39.42
CA PRO A 267 30.25 -27.47 39.42
C PRO A 267 28.76 -27.13 39.54
N LEU A 268 27.93 -27.79 38.73
CA LEU A 268 26.47 -27.69 38.77
C LEU A 268 25.89 -28.58 39.88
N PHE A 269 24.94 -28.04 40.66
CA PHE A 269 24.20 -28.75 41.72
C PHE A 269 22.71 -28.79 41.37
N ASP A 270 22.00 -29.85 41.80
CA ASP A 270 20.56 -29.96 41.71
C ASP A 270 19.87 -28.91 42.61
N PRO A 271 18.98 -28.07 42.09
CA PRO A 271 18.36 -26.99 42.86
C PRO A 271 17.34 -27.44 43.92
N MET A 272 16.91 -28.71 43.91
CA MET A 272 15.93 -29.26 44.88
C MET A 272 16.58 -30.09 45.99
N THR A 273 17.68 -30.76 45.73
CA THR A 273 18.34 -31.67 46.69
C THR A 273 19.72 -31.20 47.14
N GLY A 274 20.35 -30.29 46.43
CA GLY A 274 21.67 -29.75 46.76
C GLY A 274 22.84 -30.71 46.47
N GLU A 275 22.62 -31.83 45.80
CA GLU A 275 23.67 -32.80 45.47
C GLU A 275 24.40 -32.49 44.17
N LYS A 276 25.70 -32.84 44.10
CA LYS A 276 26.60 -32.59 42.99
C LYS A 276 26.35 -33.58 41.85
N LEU A 277 26.00 -33.09 40.65
CA LEU A 277 25.79 -33.92 39.47
C LEU A 277 27.12 -34.34 38.83
N ASN A 278 27.39 -35.63 38.81
CA ASN A 278 28.53 -36.23 38.10
C ASN A 278 28.10 -36.65 36.69
N ILE A 279 28.62 -35.97 35.68
CA ILE A 279 28.39 -36.32 34.26
C ILE A 279 29.60 -37.14 33.79
N THR A 280 29.46 -38.46 33.69
CA THR A 280 30.40 -39.33 32.97
C THR A 280 30.00 -39.43 31.52
N SER A 281 30.91 -38.99 30.64
CA SER A 281 30.80 -39.13 29.20
C SER A 281 30.86 -40.58 28.75
N GLN A 282 29.80 -41.11 28.15
CA GLN A 282 29.86 -42.29 27.29
C GLN A 282 29.44 -41.93 25.87
N THR A 283 30.27 -42.30 24.93
CA THR A 283 30.10 -42.19 23.49
C THR A 283 28.89 -42.97 22.99
N PRO A 284 28.08 -42.42 22.03
CA PRO A 284 26.99 -43.17 21.43
C PRO A 284 27.49 -44.10 20.32
N VAL A 285 27.03 -45.33 20.37
CA VAL A 285 27.12 -46.32 19.29
C VAL A 285 25.98 -46.06 18.32
N ASP A 286 26.30 -46.04 17.03
CA ASP A 286 25.36 -45.98 15.89
C ASP A 286 24.30 -47.09 15.99
N MET A 287 23.03 -46.70 16.00
CA MET A 287 21.91 -47.54 15.57
C MET A 287 20.90 -46.69 14.80
N ALA A 288 20.79 -46.93 13.48
CA ALA A 288 19.75 -46.40 12.62
C ALA A 288 18.36 -46.97 13.01
N PRO A 289 17.30 -46.17 13.04
CA PRO A 289 15.95 -46.68 13.21
C PRO A 289 15.43 -47.26 11.89
N GLN A 290 14.91 -48.50 11.97
CA GLN A 290 14.12 -49.11 10.90
C GLN A 290 12.74 -48.47 10.89
N GLU A 291 12.35 -47.95 9.73
CA GLU A 291 10.97 -47.49 9.47
C GLU A 291 10.03 -48.70 9.35
N GLU A 292 9.12 -48.87 10.29
CA GLU A 292 7.95 -49.73 10.12
C GLU A 292 6.90 -48.99 9.27
N SER A 293 6.70 -49.44 8.01
CA SER A 293 5.67 -48.98 7.13
C SER A 293 4.28 -49.47 7.58
N ILE A 294 3.36 -48.54 7.84
CA ILE A 294 1.95 -48.82 8.13
C ILE A 294 1.29 -49.24 6.81
N PRO A 295 0.62 -50.39 6.69
CA PRO A 295 -0.02 -50.83 5.46
C PRO A 295 -1.29 -50.03 5.18
N LEU A 296 -1.44 -49.55 3.92
CA LEU A 296 -2.64 -48.88 3.43
C LEU A 296 -3.70 -49.92 3.00
N TYR A 297 -4.96 -49.66 3.40
CA TYR A 297 -6.13 -50.45 3.02
C TYR A 297 -7.12 -49.57 2.25
N ASP A 298 -7.87 -50.16 1.30
CA ASP A 298 -8.98 -49.50 0.60
C ASP A 298 -10.14 -49.24 1.58
N PRO A 299 -10.62 -47.99 1.71
CA PRO A 299 -11.64 -47.64 2.69
C PRO A 299 -13.06 -48.17 2.33
N MET A 300 -13.28 -48.68 1.11
CA MET A 300 -14.58 -49.22 0.67
C MET A 300 -14.63 -50.75 0.69
N THR A 301 -13.53 -51.43 0.49
CA THR A 301 -13.48 -52.90 0.40
C THR A 301 -12.69 -53.55 1.53
N GLY A 302 -11.86 -52.84 2.25
CA GLY A 302 -11.05 -53.36 3.38
C GLY A 302 -9.86 -54.22 2.93
N GLU A 303 -9.56 -54.29 1.65
CA GLU A 303 -8.42 -55.09 1.15
C GLU A 303 -7.10 -54.33 1.14
N ARG A 304 -5.99 -55.04 1.34
CA ARG A 304 -4.63 -54.52 1.42
C ARG A 304 -4.09 -54.19 0.02
N LEU A 305 -3.73 -52.92 -0.21
CA LEU A 305 -3.11 -52.48 -1.46
C LEU A 305 -1.61 -52.85 -1.48
N THR A 306 -1.21 -53.68 -2.42
CA THR A 306 0.19 -53.98 -2.72
C THR A 306 0.65 -53.12 -3.88
N PRO A 307 1.81 -52.42 -3.82
CA PRO A 307 2.31 -51.65 -4.94
C PRO A 307 2.89 -52.59 -6.02
N SER A 308 2.26 -52.60 -7.19
CA SER A 308 2.83 -53.20 -8.40
C SER A 308 3.82 -52.24 -9.02
N SER A 309 5.03 -52.72 -9.23
CA SER A 309 6.10 -52.05 -9.95
C SER A 309 5.79 -51.97 -11.45
N GLU A 310 5.35 -50.79 -11.91
CA GLU A 310 5.42 -50.44 -13.32
C GLU A 310 6.31 -49.20 -13.47
N THR A 311 7.38 -49.40 -14.21
CA THR A 311 8.41 -48.45 -14.58
C THR A 311 7.85 -47.32 -15.42
N ILE A 312 8.02 -46.09 -14.97
CA ILE A 312 7.77 -44.87 -15.74
C ILE A 312 8.93 -44.74 -16.78
N PRO A 313 8.67 -44.60 -18.09
CA PRO A 313 9.72 -44.38 -19.05
C PRO A 313 10.29 -42.97 -18.94
N VAL A 314 11.59 -42.86 -18.79
CA VAL A 314 12.39 -41.65 -18.90
C VAL A 314 12.28 -41.13 -20.35
N VAL A 315 11.67 -39.97 -20.54
CA VAL A 315 11.64 -39.28 -21.83
C VAL A 315 12.93 -38.49 -21.99
N GLU A 316 13.80 -38.97 -22.90
CA GLU A 316 14.97 -38.22 -23.35
C GLU A 316 14.53 -36.90 -24.04
N ARG A 317 15.14 -35.80 -23.65
CA ARG A 317 14.99 -34.51 -24.32
C ARG A 317 15.72 -34.52 -25.65
N SER A 318 15.00 -34.64 -26.76
CA SER A 318 15.49 -34.25 -28.06
C SER A 318 15.18 -32.79 -28.33
N ALA A 319 16.22 -32.01 -28.58
CA ALA A 319 16.13 -30.63 -29.00
C ALA A 319 15.58 -30.52 -30.42
N SER A 320 14.35 -30.05 -30.59
CA SER A 320 13.90 -29.45 -31.85
C SER A 320 12.95 -28.32 -31.58
N ALA A 321 13.12 -27.26 -32.34
CA ALA A 321 12.60 -25.92 -32.16
C ALA A 321 11.07 -25.80 -32.05
N GLY A 322 10.58 -25.06 -31.11
CA GLY A 322 9.63 -23.99 -31.42
C GLY A 322 8.13 -24.27 -31.30
N LYS A 323 7.62 -25.24 -30.51
CA LYS A 323 6.19 -25.25 -30.15
C LYS A 323 6.00 -25.69 -28.71
N VAL A 324 5.34 -24.83 -27.91
CA VAL A 324 4.99 -25.13 -26.53
C VAL A 324 3.59 -25.75 -26.50
N ILE A 325 3.44 -26.93 -25.87
CA ILE A 325 2.15 -27.57 -25.65
C ILE A 325 1.44 -26.80 -24.52
N VAL A 326 0.26 -26.23 -24.79
CA VAL A 326 -0.50 -25.47 -23.81
C VAL A 326 -1.65 -26.26 -23.18
N SER A 327 -2.18 -27.28 -23.84
CA SER A 327 -3.18 -28.20 -23.29
C SER A 327 -3.35 -29.43 -24.16
N TYR A 328 -4.21 -30.37 -23.75
CA TYR A 328 -4.62 -31.53 -24.55
C TYR A 328 -6.13 -31.46 -24.81
N ASP A 329 -6.54 -31.88 -26.02
CA ASP A 329 -7.95 -31.98 -26.34
C ASP A 329 -8.60 -33.09 -25.49
N PRO A 330 -9.65 -32.74 -24.72
CA PRO A 330 -10.26 -33.67 -23.77
C PRO A 330 -11.03 -34.82 -24.44
N MET A 331 -11.27 -34.76 -25.75
CA MET A 331 -11.99 -35.81 -26.51
C MET A 331 -11.06 -36.72 -27.29
N THR A 332 -9.94 -36.22 -27.76
CA THR A 332 -8.99 -36.99 -28.62
C THR A 332 -7.66 -37.30 -27.93
N GLY A 333 -7.33 -36.58 -26.86
CA GLY A 333 -6.04 -36.72 -26.16
C GLY A 333 -4.84 -36.16 -26.91
N GLU A 334 -5.03 -35.44 -28.03
CA GLU A 334 -3.95 -34.86 -28.81
C GLU A 334 -3.45 -33.54 -28.21
N PRO A 335 -2.14 -33.23 -28.30
CA PRO A 335 -1.57 -32.01 -27.76
C PRO A 335 -1.97 -30.76 -28.59
N ILE A 336 -2.46 -29.71 -27.93
CA ILE A 336 -2.73 -28.41 -28.52
C ILE A 336 -1.50 -27.55 -28.34
N TYR A 337 -0.97 -27.02 -29.46
CA TYR A 337 0.23 -26.18 -29.48
C TYR A 337 -0.13 -24.71 -29.52
N GLY A 338 0.52 -23.88 -28.69
CA GLY A 338 0.40 -22.43 -28.71
C GLY A 338 1.16 -21.80 -29.88
N ALA A 339 0.74 -20.62 -30.32
CA ALA A 339 1.38 -19.84 -31.37
C ALA A 339 2.77 -19.37 -30.96
N THR A 340 3.70 -19.34 -31.93
CA THR A 340 5.07 -18.85 -31.75
C THR A 340 5.09 -17.33 -31.62
N SER A 341 6.13 -16.80 -30.95
CA SER A 341 6.31 -15.43 -30.46
C SER A 341 6.28 -14.29 -31.49
N ASP A 342 5.97 -14.53 -32.75
CA ASP A 342 6.01 -13.51 -33.81
C ASP A 342 4.64 -12.99 -34.28
N GLU A 343 3.54 -13.42 -33.66
CA GLU A 343 2.17 -12.97 -33.98
C GLU A 343 1.38 -12.48 -32.77
N ILE A 344 1.99 -11.76 -31.83
CA ILE A 344 1.25 -11.14 -30.72
C ILE A 344 1.10 -9.65 -30.97
N SER A 345 0.13 -9.31 -31.80
CA SER A 345 -0.57 -8.03 -31.75
C SER A 345 -1.86 -8.23 -30.97
N ASN A 346 -1.82 -8.08 -29.67
CA ASN A 346 -2.78 -7.67 -28.65
C ASN A 346 -2.66 -8.51 -27.39
N PRO A 347 -2.08 -8.00 -26.31
CA PRO A 347 -2.27 -8.56 -24.98
C PRO A 347 -3.36 -7.77 -24.25
N VAL A 348 -4.61 -8.08 -24.50
CA VAL A 348 -5.70 -7.70 -23.58
C VAL A 348 -6.36 -9.01 -23.18
N SER A 349 -6.16 -9.40 -21.96
CA SER A 349 -6.92 -10.35 -21.16
C SER A 349 -6.15 -11.51 -20.52
N ASP A 350 -4.89 -11.44 -20.21
CA ASP A 350 -4.34 -12.42 -19.26
C ASP A 350 -3.12 -11.82 -18.55
N ILE A 351 -3.37 -10.83 -17.66
CA ILE A 351 -2.51 -10.69 -16.50
C ILE A 351 -2.90 -11.87 -15.59
N MET A 352 -2.37 -13.03 -15.91
CA MET A 352 -2.37 -14.16 -15.01
C MET A 352 -1.72 -13.71 -13.69
N TYR A 353 -2.56 -13.51 -12.72
CA TYR A 353 -2.21 -13.38 -11.32
C TYR A 353 -1.37 -14.61 -10.93
N VAL A 354 -0.07 -14.45 -10.82
CA VAL A 354 0.81 -15.44 -10.18
C VAL A 354 0.71 -15.21 -8.67
N PRO A 355 0.11 -16.14 -7.90
CA PRO A 355 0.14 -16.04 -6.45
C PRO A 355 1.52 -16.51 -5.98
N ASN A 356 2.10 -15.76 -5.08
CA ASN A 356 3.16 -16.10 -4.14
C ASN A 356 4.53 -15.50 -4.37
N GLU A 357 4.70 -14.46 -3.59
CA GLU A 357 5.77 -14.32 -2.58
C GLU A 357 5.41 -13.03 -1.87
N ALA A 358 5.48 -12.98 -0.54
CA ALA A 358 5.32 -11.73 0.19
C ALA A 358 6.42 -10.79 -0.31
N TYR A 359 6.07 -9.89 -1.22
CA TYR A 359 7.01 -8.93 -1.77
C TYR A 359 7.20 -7.84 -0.72
N ILE A 360 8.36 -7.85 -0.10
CA ILE A 360 8.79 -6.76 0.77
C ILE A 360 9.20 -5.62 -0.14
N ILE A 361 8.54 -4.46 0.00
CA ILE A 361 8.87 -3.26 -0.77
C ILE A 361 10.28 -2.81 -0.36
N PRO A 362 11.26 -2.75 -1.26
CA PRO A 362 12.56 -2.19 -0.95
C PRO A 362 12.42 -0.74 -0.45
N GLU A 363 13.26 -0.33 0.50
CA GLU A 363 13.16 1.02 1.11
C GLU A 363 13.25 2.16 0.07
N GLU A 364 14.00 1.92 -1.01
CA GLU A 364 14.18 2.86 -2.12
C GLU A 364 12.92 3.00 -3.00
N GLU A 365 12.02 2.00 -2.97
CA GLU A 365 10.79 1.96 -3.74
C GLU A 365 9.56 2.37 -2.92
N LYS A 366 9.71 2.57 -1.60
CA LYS A 366 8.61 2.98 -0.73
C LYS A 366 8.15 4.40 -1.03
N GLU A 367 6.86 4.54 -1.23
CA GLU A 367 6.21 5.78 -1.61
C GLU A 367 5.65 6.53 -0.42
N VAL A 368 5.53 7.85 -0.56
CA VAL A 368 4.86 8.68 0.45
C VAL A 368 3.36 8.51 0.27
N ILE A 369 2.70 7.85 1.22
CA ILE A 369 1.25 7.64 1.20
C ILE A 369 0.48 8.69 2.00
N LEU A 370 1.10 9.32 2.99
CA LEU A 370 0.49 10.39 3.77
C LEU A 370 1.43 11.58 3.76
N ARG A 371 0.94 12.71 3.26
CA ARG A 371 1.66 13.98 3.25
C ARG A 371 0.82 15.03 3.95
N ALA A 372 1.40 15.73 4.91
CA ALA A 372 0.74 16.81 5.61
C ALA A 372 1.62 18.06 5.66
N ASP A 373 1.02 19.19 5.34
CA ASP A 373 1.59 20.54 5.54
C ASP A 373 0.53 21.35 6.31
N ILE A 374 0.49 21.13 7.63
CA ILE A 374 -0.45 21.78 8.53
C ILE A 374 0.16 23.13 8.94
N LYS A 375 -0.43 24.23 8.48
CA LYS A 375 -0.02 25.57 8.84
C LYS A 375 -0.44 25.90 10.29
N THR A 376 -1.72 25.68 10.60
CA THR A 376 -2.25 25.85 11.95
C THR A 376 -3.41 24.90 12.22
N LYS A 377 -3.59 24.53 13.48
CA LYS A 377 -4.82 23.93 14.02
C LYS A 377 -5.30 24.75 15.19
N VAL A 378 -6.49 25.31 15.06
CA VAL A 378 -7.14 26.10 16.09
C VAL A 378 -8.41 25.42 16.61
N VAL A 379 -8.76 25.70 17.85
CA VAL A 379 -10.03 25.30 18.49
C VAL A 379 -10.65 26.50 19.19
N PRO A 380 -11.98 26.55 19.38
CA PRO A 380 -12.62 27.59 20.19
C PRO A 380 -12.03 27.62 21.60
N ASN A 381 -11.79 28.80 22.12
CA ASN A 381 -11.28 28.92 23.48
C ASN A 381 -12.38 28.54 24.51
N ASN A 382 -11.98 27.90 25.61
CA ASN A 382 -12.91 27.49 26.68
C ASN A 382 -13.71 28.65 27.29
N SER A 383 -13.22 29.89 27.17
CA SER A 383 -13.94 31.10 27.59
C SER A 383 -15.05 31.52 26.63
N GLY A 384 -15.22 30.85 25.50
CA GLY A 384 -16.18 31.22 24.44
C GLY A 384 -15.77 32.46 23.62
N ILE A 385 -14.64 33.08 23.92
CA ILE A 385 -14.13 34.27 23.23
C ILE A 385 -12.76 33.94 22.63
N GLY A 386 -12.67 34.00 21.28
CA GLY A 386 -11.45 33.77 20.53
C GLY A 386 -11.12 32.28 20.30
N GLU A 387 -10.01 32.04 19.61
CA GLU A 387 -9.51 30.73 19.26
C GLU A 387 -8.21 30.46 20.00
N LYS A 388 -7.96 29.21 20.32
CA LYS A 388 -6.70 28.70 20.85
C LYS A 388 -5.99 27.88 19.77
N GLU A 389 -4.77 28.24 19.47
CA GLU A 389 -3.91 27.48 18.58
C GLU A 389 -3.30 26.29 19.33
N LEU A 390 -3.40 25.10 18.74
CA LEU A 390 -2.89 23.86 19.31
C LEU A 390 -1.57 23.43 18.71
N ILE A 391 -1.45 23.52 17.36
CA ILE A 391 -0.22 23.19 16.62
C ILE A 391 -0.02 24.19 15.47
N ARG A 392 1.24 24.37 15.07
CA ARG A 392 1.65 25.24 13.95
C ARG A 392 2.84 24.68 13.21
N ASP A 393 2.88 24.90 11.88
CA ASP A 393 3.97 24.55 10.96
C ASP A 393 4.45 23.10 11.11
N VAL A 394 3.50 22.15 11.02
CA VAL A 394 3.77 20.72 11.10
C VAL A 394 3.79 20.17 9.68
N LYS A 395 4.98 19.84 9.18
CA LYS A 395 5.18 19.25 7.86
C LYS A 395 5.77 17.86 8.01
N VAL A 396 4.99 16.83 7.64
CA VAL A 396 5.37 15.43 7.77
C VAL A 396 4.98 14.64 6.54
N GLU A 397 5.80 13.62 6.24
CA GLU A 397 5.53 12.62 5.22
C GLU A 397 5.67 11.24 5.86
N VAL A 398 4.76 10.33 5.52
CA VAL A 398 4.80 8.94 5.95
C VAL A 398 4.84 8.05 4.72
N LYS A 399 5.83 7.17 4.67
CA LYS A 399 5.98 6.19 3.61
C LYS A 399 5.08 4.98 3.80
N GLU A 400 4.76 4.30 2.72
CA GLU A 400 4.06 3.01 2.77
C GLU A 400 4.90 1.94 3.50
N ALA A 401 4.23 0.90 3.99
CA ALA A 401 4.89 -0.23 4.64
C ALA A 401 5.93 0.19 5.69
N SER A 402 5.59 1.18 6.52
CA SER A 402 6.50 1.74 7.53
C SER A 402 5.88 1.80 8.93
N LEU A 403 6.71 1.59 9.94
CA LEU A 403 6.38 1.81 11.35
C LEU A 403 6.96 3.14 11.80
N VAL A 404 6.09 4.10 12.12
CA VAL A 404 6.45 5.49 12.43
C VAL A 404 6.13 5.82 13.89
N ALA A 405 7.11 6.35 14.64
CA ALA A 405 6.91 6.81 15.99
C ALA A 405 6.63 8.33 16.04
N LEU A 406 5.57 8.72 16.73
CA LEU A 406 5.26 10.11 17.05
C LEU A 406 5.63 10.39 18.52
N LEU A 407 6.68 11.18 18.70
CA LEU A 407 7.33 11.50 19.97
C LEU A 407 7.10 12.95 20.38
N GLY A 408 7.19 13.23 21.68
CA GLY A 408 7.14 14.60 22.21
C GLY A 408 6.66 14.63 23.65
N GLY A 409 6.99 15.70 24.35
CA GLY A 409 6.57 15.92 25.75
C GLY A 409 5.03 16.00 25.92
N SER A 410 4.60 16.01 27.17
CA SER A 410 3.18 16.21 27.48
C SER A 410 2.70 17.56 26.96
N GLY A 411 1.58 17.58 26.24
CA GLY A 411 1.03 18.79 25.64
C GLY A 411 1.79 19.34 24.44
N ALA A 412 2.72 18.57 23.84
CA ALA A 412 3.39 18.93 22.58
C ALA A 412 2.49 18.79 21.33
N GLY A 413 1.24 18.39 21.49
CA GLY A 413 0.28 18.30 20.38
C GLY A 413 0.28 16.98 19.63
N LYS A 414 0.88 15.90 20.16
CA LYS A 414 0.95 14.57 19.50
C LYS A 414 -0.42 14.04 19.07
N SER A 415 -1.36 13.90 20.02
CA SER A 415 -2.71 13.41 19.71
C SER A 415 -3.45 14.34 18.77
N THR A 416 -3.20 15.68 18.86
CA THR A 416 -3.76 16.65 17.90
C THR A 416 -3.23 16.41 16.49
N VAL A 417 -1.91 16.23 16.33
CA VAL A 417 -1.30 15.89 15.03
C VAL A 417 -1.87 14.56 14.51
N MET A 418 -1.89 13.53 15.35
CA MET A 418 -2.45 12.21 15.00
C MET A 418 -3.89 12.33 14.50
N ASN A 419 -4.74 13.09 15.23
CA ASN A 419 -6.15 13.27 14.88
C ASN A 419 -6.35 14.12 13.62
N CYS A 420 -5.42 15.00 13.29
CA CYS A 420 -5.41 15.68 12.00
C CYS A 420 -5.02 14.70 10.88
N LEU A 421 -3.96 13.90 11.08
CA LEU A 421 -3.44 12.97 10.08
C LEU A 421 -4.41 11.82 9.78
N ASN A 422 -5.18 11.35 10.75
CA ASN A 422 -6.21 10.33 10.55
C ASN A 422 -7.57 10.89 10.12
N GLY A 423 -7.69 12.22 9.98
CA GLY A 423 -8.91 12.91 9.55
C GLY A 423 -10.00 13.03 10.61
N MET A 424 -9.79 12.59 11.85
CA MET A 424 -10.79 12.71 12.92
C MET A 424 -11.03 14.16 13.37
N GLU A 425 -10.02 15.03 13.25
CA GLU A 425 -10.09 16.44 13.57
C GLU A 425 -9.73 17.32 12.37
N THR A 426 -10.68 17.56 11.48
CA THR A 426 -10.48 18.41 10.29
C THR A 426 -10.85 19.88 10.51
N LYS A 427 -11.72 20.18 11.50
CA LYS A 427 -12.19 21.56 11.78
C LYS A 427 -11.07 22.41 12.35
N GLY A 428 -10.93 23.66 11.84
CA GLY A 428 -9.90 24.59 12.30
C GLY A 428 -8.47 24.21 11.90
N VAL A 429 -8.32 23.28 10.97
CA VAL A 429 -7.04 22.95 10.31
C VAL A 429 -6.89 23.84 9.09
N THR A 430 -5.72 24.49 8.94
CA THR A 430 -5.32 25.20 7.74
C THR A 430 -4.09 24.52 7.14
N GLY A 431 -4.02 24.44 5.82
CA GLY A 431 -2.99 23.70 5.09
C GLY A 431 -3.57 22.52 4.33
N THR A 432 -2.75 21.52 4.04
CA THR A 432 -3.13 20.33 3.27
C THR A 432 -2.77 19.04 4.02
N ILE A 433 -3.63 18.05 3.94
CA ILE A 433 -3.37 16.68 4.39
C ILE A 433 -3.83 15.76 3.26
N GLU A 434 -2.90 15.07 2.64
CA GLU A 434 -3.16 14.17 1.53
C GLU A 434 -2.87 12.73 1.95
N TYR A 435 -3.81 11.85 1.74
CA TYR A 435 -3.63 10.42 1.87
C TYR A 435 -3.80 9.75 0.51
N GLN A 436 -2.77 9.04 0.06
CA GLN A 436 -2.69 8.48 -1.29
C GLN A 436 -3.02 9.52 -2.37
N GLY A 437 -2.52 10.76 -2.21
CA GLY A 437 -2.73 11.90 -3.10
C GLY A 437 -4.14 12.48 -3.10
N VAL A 438 -5.03 12.02 -2.23
CA VAL A 438 -6.38 12.57 -2.07
C VAL A 438 -6.40 13.52 -0.87
N ASP A 439 -6.88 14.75 -1.07
CA ASP A 439 -7.07 15.73 0.01
C ASP A 439 -8.05 15.18 1.06
N LEU A 440 -7.50 14.80 2.22
CA LEU A 440 -8.25 14.16 3.30
C LEU A 440 -9.24 15.14 3.96
N LEU A 441 -8.90 16.44 4.01
CA LEU A 441 -9.77 17.44 4.65
C LEU A 441 -11.10 17.60 3.89
N LYS A 442 -11.06 17.45 2.55
CA LYS A 442 -12.25 17.55 1.69
C LYS A 442 -12.96 16.21 1.49
N ASN A 443 -12.22 15.09 1.53
CA ASN A 443 -12.72 13.79 1.13
C ASN A 443 -12.82 12.78 2.29
N PHE A 444 -12.83 13.23 3.54
CA PHE A 444 -12.78 12.35 4.71
C PHE A 444 -13.89 11.29 4.70
N GLU A 445 -15.13 11.67 4.37
CA GLU A 445 -16.26 10.73 4.35
C GLU A 445 -16.04 9.53 3.43
N ARG A 446 -15.32 9.73 2.33
CA ARG A 446 -14.94 8.71 1.36
C ARG A 446 -13.72 7.90 1.83
N MET A 447 -12.72 8.58 2.42
CA MET A 447 -11.41 8.01 2.75
C MET A 447 -11.33 7.34 4.13
N LYS A 448 -12.26 7.63 5.05
CA LYS A 448 -12.27 7.10 6.43
C LYS A 448 -12.25 5.58 6.52
N TYR A 449 -12.70 4.87 5.47
CA TYR A 449 -12.70 3.40 5.41
C TYR A 449 -11.32 2.79 5.19
N LEU A 450 -10.33 3.61 4.84
CA LEU A 450 -8.93 3.19 4.62
C LEU A 450 -8.05 3.37 5.86
N ILE A 451 -8.51 4.15 6.83
CA ILE A 451 -7.75 4.55 8.01
C ILE A 451 -8.35 3.89 9.25
N GLY A 452 -7.50 3.19 10.01
CA GLY A 452 -7.83 2.63 11.31
C GLY A 452 -7.29 3.51 12.43
N SER A 453 -8.08 3.73 13.49
CA SER A 453 -7.67 4.49 14.65
C SER A 453 -7.91 3.69 15.93
N VAL A 454 -6.84 3.41 16.66
CA VAL A 454 -6.85 2.70 17.93
C VAL A 454 -6.59 3.71 19.04
N PRO A 455 -7.62 4.09 19.83
CA PRO A 455 -7.47 5.05 20.90
C PRO A 455 -6.70 4.45 22.08
N GLN A 456 -6.19 5.31 22.96
CA GLN A 456 -5.51 4.94 24.19
C GLN A 456 -6.40 4.08 25.10
N GLU A 457 -7.69 4.43 25.20
CA GLU A 457 -8.67 3.65 25.95
C GLU A 457 -9.08 2.38 25.18
N GLN A 458 -9.36 1.31 25.94
CA GLN A 458 -9.77 0.04 25.36
C GLN A 458 -11.25 0.06 25.00
N VAL A 459 -11.58 -0.34 23.76
CA VAL A 459 -12.95 -0.26 23.19
C VAL A 459 -13.59 -1.64 22.96
N PHE A 460 -13.15 -2.68 23.66
CA PHE A 460 -13.70 -4.02 23.54
C PHE A 460 -14.71 -4.36 24.66
N HIS A 461 -15.47 -5.44 24.47
CA HIS A 461 -16.37 -6.00 25.47
C HIS A 461 -15.66 -7.06 26.32
N PRO A 462 -15.34 -6.81 27.61
CA PRO A 462 -14.52 -7.70 28.43
C PRO A 462 -15.11 -9.11 28.63
N SER A 463 -16.44 -9.24 28.52
CA SER A 463 -17.16 -10.52 28.70
C SER A 463 -17.13 -11.43 27.48
N LEU A 464 -16.82 -10.90 26.30
CA LEU A 464 -16.71 -11.67 25.05
C LEU A 464 -15.37 -12.41 24.98
N THR A 465 -15.34 -13.46 24.16
CA THR A 465 -14.08 -14.09 23.77
C THR A 465 -13.37 -13.24 22.73
N VAL A 466 -12.05 -13.37 22.62
CA VAL A 466 -11.24 -12.69 21.59
C VAL A 466 -11.84 -12.88 20.19
N GLU A 467 -12.13 -14.12 19.82
CA GLU A 467 -12.76 -14.42 18.53
C GLU A 467 -14.12 -13.74 18.34
N SER A 468 -14.98 -13.79 19.37
CA SER A 468 -16.30 -13.17 19.28
C SER A 468 -16.23 -11.67 19.11
N GLU A 469 -15.35 -10.99 19.84
CA GLU A 469 -15.15 -9.55 19.71
C GLU A 469 -14.69 -9.17 18.30
N LEU A 470 -13.67 -9.88 17.78
CA LEU A 470 -13.16 -9.63 16.43
C LEU A 470 -14.19 -9.94 15.35
N MET A 471 -15.02 -10.99 15.53
CA MET A 471 -16.16 -11.28 14.64
C MET A 471 -17.21 -10.15 14.65
N HIS A 472 -17.49 -9.57 15.82
CA HIS A 472 -18.39 -8.41 15.91
C HIS A 472 -17.79 -7.16 15.29
N ALA A 473 -16.50 -6.93 15.48
CA ALA A 473 -15.77 -5.83 14.86
C ALA A 473 -15.78 -5.93 13.33
N ALA A 474 -15.44 -7.11 12.79
CA ALA A 474 -15.42 -7.36 11.36
C ALA A 474 -16.81 -7.12 10.72
N LYS A 475 -17.89 -7.62 11.32
CA LYS A 475 -19.26 -7.40 10.84
C LYS A 475 -19.68 -5.92 10.78
N ARG A 476 -19.09 -5.07 11.62
CA ARG A 476 -19.41 -3.63 11.65
C ARG A 476 -18.52 -2.80 10.74
N ARG A 477 -17.31 -3.30 10.41
CA ARG A 477 -16.28 -2.56 9.68
C ARG A 477 -16.11 -2.99 8.23
N LEU A 478 -16.51 -4.20 7.89
CA LEU A 478 -16.58 -4.69 6.52
C LEU A 478 -17.94 -4.33 5.90
N PRO A 479 -18.05 -4.27 4.57
CA PRO A 479 -19.33 -4.08 3.88
C PRO A 479 -20.40 -5.06 4.36
N GLY A 480 -21.66 -4.59 4.45
CA GLY A 480 -22.77 -5.38 4.99
C GLY A 480 -23.09 -6.65 4.19
N ASP A 481 -22.68 -6.71 2.94
CA ASP A 481 -22.79 -7.82 2.00
C ASP A 481 -21.61 -8.81 2.05
N THR A 482 -20.62 -8.59 2.94
CA THR A 482 -19.48 -9.50 3.09
C THR A 482 -19.92 -10.87 3.56
N LYS A 483 -19.57 -11.91 2.81
CA LYS A 483 -19.95 -13.30 3.09
C LYS A 483 -19.37 -13.76 4.44
N ARG A 484 -20.12 -14.56 5.21
CA ARG A 484 -19.69 -15.04 6.55
C ARG A 484 -18.33 -15.75 6.51
N LYS A 485 -18.01 -16.42 5.42
CA LYS A 485 -16.72 -17.09 5.23
C LYS A 485 -15.58 -16.07 5.17
N GLU A 486 -15.74 -15.01 4.41
CA GLU A 486 -14.76 -13.92 4.29
C GLU A 486 -14.56 -13.21 5.64
N ILE A 487 -15.65 -12.88 6.35
CA ILE A 487 -15.55 -12.31 7.71
C ILE A 487 -14.70 -13.20 8.62
N LYS A 488 -14.91 -14.52 8.54
CA LYS A 488 -14.11 -15.46 9.33
C LYS A 488 -12.64 -15.46 8.92
N GLU A 489 -12.35 -15.40 7.63
CA GLU A 489 -10.98 -15.33 7.11
C GLU A 489 -10.24 -14.08 7.60
N HIS A 490 -10.89 -12.91 7.58
CA HIS A 490 -10.35 -11.68 8.14
C HIS A 490 -10.04 -11.80 9.66
N VAL A 491 -10.93 -12.43 10.40
CA VAL A 491 -10.74 -12.63 11.85
C VAL A 491 -9.62 -13.63 12.11
N ASP A 492 -9.56 -14.73 11.37
CA ASP A 492 -8.53 -15.75 11.51
C ASP A 492 -7.15 -15.15 11.23
N LEU A 493 -7.03 -14.34 10.18
CA LEU A 493 -5.81 -13.62 9.82
C LEU A 493 -5.38 -12.64 10.92
N ALA A 494 -6.29 -11.80 11.41
CA ALA A 494 -5.98 -10.84 12.48
C ALA A 494 -5.53 -11.53 13.77
N ILE A 495 -6.14 -12.67 14.13
CA ILE A 495 -5.75 -13.48 15.30
C ILE A 495 -4.32 -14.03 15.14
N GLU A 496 -3.97 -14.50 13.94
CA GLU A 496 -2.64 -15.01 13.63
C GLU A 496 -1.59 -13.91 13.68
N GLN A 497 -1.81 -12.80 12.93
CA GLN A 497 -0.89 -11.67 12.85
C GLN A 497 -0.59 -11.05 14.22
N LEU A 498 -1.57 -11.00 15.12
CA LEU A 498 -1.43 -10.46 16.47
C LEU A 498 -1.01 -11.50 17.52
N LYS A 499 -0.68 -12.73 17.12
CA LYS A 499 -0.28 -13.83 18.01
C LYS A 499 -1.32 -14.12 19.11
N LEU A 500 -2.61 -14.10 18.75
CA LEU A 500 -3.72 -14.33 19.68
C LEU A 500 -4.31 -15.75 19.60
N THR A 501 -3.73 -16.64 18.80
CA THR A 501 -4.25 -17.98 18.49
C THR A 501 -4.49 -18.80 19.76
N ASN A 502 -3.56 -18.79 20.70
CA ASN A 502 -3.63 -19.59 21.93
C ASN A 502 -4.74 -19.12 22.89
N ILE A 503 -5.14 -17.85 22.80
CA ILE A 503 -6.15 -17.24 23.66
C ILE A 503 -7.46 -16.94 22.94
N ARG A 504 -7.58 -17.38 21.69
CA ARG A 504 -8.73 -17.12 20.79
C ARG A 504 -10.10 -17.32 21.47
N LYS A 505 -10.23 -18.37 22.30
CA LYS A 505 -11.47 -18.71 23.00
C LYS A 505 -11.53 -18.16 24.43
N ASN A 506 -10.51 -17.49 24.90
CA ASN A 506 -10.50 -16.88 26.22
C ASN A 506 -11.38 -15.62 26.23
N LYS A 507 -12.04 -15.38 27.36
CA LYS A 507 -12.70 -14.09 27.60
C LYS A 507 -11.64 -13.00 27.74
N ILE A 508 -11.88 -11.82 27.15
CA ILE A 508 -10.90 -10.73 27.12
C ILE A 508 -10.54 -10.26 28.54
N CYS A 509 -11.50 -10.28 29.48
CA CYS A 509 -11.22 -9.94 30.88
C CYS A 509 -10.24 -10.89 31.58
N LYS A 510 -9.94 -12.05 31.00
CA LYS A 510 -8.96 -13.02 31.52
C LYS A 510 -7.62 -12.96 30.78
N CYS A 511 -7.50 -12.11 29.80
CA CYS A 511 -6.27 -11.89 29.04
C CYS A 511 -5.34 -10.92 29.78
N SER A 512 -4.04 -11.06 29.59
CA SER A 512 -3.03 -10.11 30.08
C SER A 512 -3.22 -8.72 29.46
N GLY A 513 -2.64 -7.68 30.05
CA GLY A 513 -2.71 -6.31 29.52
C GLY A 513 -2.20 -6.21 28.08
N GLY A 514 -1.09 -6.88 27.75
CA GLY A 514 -0.53 -6.92 26.41
C GLY A 514 -1.45 -7.64 25.41
N GLU A 515 -2.07 -8.75 25.80
CA GLU A 515 -3.05 -9.45 24.98
C GLU A 515 -4.29 -8.58 24.72
N GLN A 516 -4.78 -7.87 25.75
CA GLN A 516 -5.90 -6.94 25.60
C GLN A 516 -5.57 -5.79 24.64
N LYS A 517 -4.34 -5.23 24.72
CA LYS A 517 -3.89 -4.20 23.74
C LYS A 517 -3.84 -4.77 22.32
N ARG A 518 -3.35 -6.00 22.11
CA ARG A 518 -3.37 -6.67 20.82
C ARG A 518 -4.81 -6.92 20.31
N VAL A 519 -5.75 -7.28 21.18
CA VAL A 519 -7.18 -7.38 20.80
C VAL A 519 -7.72 -6.04 20.34
N ASN A 520 -7.37 -4.94 21.04
CA ASN A 520 -7.82 -3.59 20.66
C ASN A 520 -7.30 -3.19 19.25
N ILE A 521 -6.06 -3.53 18.92
CA ILE A 521 -5.50 -3.35 17.57
C ILE A 521 -6.24 -4.24 16.55
N GLY A 522 -6.54 -5.49 16.94
CA GLY A 522 -7.27 -6.45 16.11
C GLY A 522 -8.65 -5.96 15.66
N ILE A 523 -9.32 -5.16 16.49
CA ILE A 523 -10.61 -4.55 16.16
C ILE A 523 -10.52 -3.66 14.89
N GLU A 524 -9.42 -2.97 14.68
CA GLU A 524 -9.20 -2.21 13.44
C GLU A 524 -8.60 -3.07 12.32
N LEU A 525 -7.74 -4.04 12.67
CA LEU A 525 -7.02 -4.85 11.70
C LEU A 525 -7.95 -5.77 10.88
N VAL A 526 -9.05 -6.26 11.47
CA VAL A 526 -10.05 -7.10 10.77
C VAL A 526 -10.68 -6.45 9.55
N ALA A 527 -10.62 -5.12 9.43
CA ALA A 527 -11.14 -4.37 8.29
C ALA A 527 -10.09 -4.12 7.19
N ASP A 528 -8.92 -4.73 7.31
CA ASP A 528 -7.82 -4.62 6.36
C ASP A 528 -7.38 -3.17 6.05
N ARG A 529 -7.39 -2.31 7.08
CA ARG A 529 -6.97 -0.91 6.97
C ARG A 529 -5.50 -0.82 6.54
N GLN A 530 -5.19 0.13 5.67
CA GLN A 530 -3.82 0.31 5.16
C GLN A 530 -3.01 1.26 6.04
N LEU A 531 -3.65 2.29 6.59
CA LEU A 531 -3.05 3.18 7.57
C LEU A 531 -3.66 2.90 8.94
N LEU A 532 -2.82 2.60 9.93
CA LEU A 532 -3.22 2.42 11.33
C LEU A 532 -2.58 3.51 12.19
N CYS A 533 -3.41 4.20 12.96
CA CYS A 533 -3.00 5.23 13.90
C CYS A 533 -3.26 4.73 15.32
N LEU A 534 -2.22 4.55 16.12
CA LEU A 534 -2.30 3.99 17.47
C LEU A 534 -1.87 5.02 18.51
N ASP A 535 -2.74 5.31 19.46
CA ASP A 535 -2.46 6.24 20.55
C ASP A 535 -2.03 5.47 21.80
N GLU A 536 -0.75 5.56 22.16
CA GLU A 536 -0.10 4.94 23.33
C GLU A 536 -0.47 3.46 23.55
N PRO A 537 -0.31 2.58 22.54
CA PRO A 537 -0.68 1.16 22.69
C PRO A 537 0.20 0.42 23.69
N ASP A 538 1.38 0.96 24.02
CA ASP A 538 2.36 0.42 24.94
C ASP A 538 2.16 0.87 26.40
N ALA A 539 1.20 1.75 26.67
CA ALA A 539 0.97 2.29 28.00
C ALA A 539 0.62 1.18 29.01
N GLY A 540 1.39 1.13 30.12
CA GLY A 540 1.20 0.18 31.21
C GLY A 540 1.73 -1.23 30.94
N LEU A 541 2.47 -1.45 29.86
CA LEU A 541 3.14 -2.73 29.57
C LEU A 541 4.54 -2.79 30.19
N ASP A 542 4.95 -3.98 30.58
CA ASP A 542 6.32 -4.27 30.97
C ASP A 542 7.26 -4.24 29.72
N PRO A 543 8.58 -4.03 29.89
CA PRO A 543 9.51 -3.88 28.78
C PRO A 543 9.51 -5.04 27.78
N GLY A 544 9.34 -6.29 28.24
CA GLY A 544 9.33 -7.46 27.38
C GLY A 544 8.09 -7.52 26.50
N THR A 545 6.91 -7.34 27.08
CA THR A 545 5.62 -7.29 26.38
C THR A 545 5.55 -6.12 25.41
N LYS A 546 6.13 -4.96 25.77
CA LYS A 546 6.23 -3.78 24.92
C LYS A 546 7.06 -4.07 23.66
N LYS A 547 8.25 -4.63 23.83
CA LYS A 547 9.12 -5.01 22.72
C LYS A 547 8.44 -6.03 21.79
N GLU A 548 7.72 -7.01 22.38
CA GLU A 548 6.92 -7.96 21.58
C GLU A 548 5.85 -7.24 20.76
N LEU A 549 5.13 -6.28 21.36
CA LEU A 549 4.11 -5.49 20.66
C LEU A 549 4.71 -4.74 19.47
N PHE A 550 5.81 -4.00 19.68
CA PHE A 550 6.45 -3.24 18.60
C PHE A 550 7.04 -4.16 17.51
N THR A 551 7.52 -5.35 17.88
CA THR A 551 7.94 -6.35 16.89
C THR A 551 6.78 -6.83 16.04
N ILE A 552 5.59 -7.06 16.64
CA ILE A 552 4.37 -7.42 15.90
C ILE A 552 3.97 -6.28 14.96
N LEU A 553 3.98 -5.02 15.43
CA LEU A 553 3.65 -3.87 14.59
C LEU A 553 4.64 -3.70 13.44
N ARG A 554 5.93 -3.93 13.68
CA ARG A 554 6.95 -3.91 12.62
C ARG A 554 6.70 -4.99 11.56
N ASN A 555 6.34 -6.20 11.98
CA ASN A 555 6.01 -7.26 11.04
C ASN A 555 4.75 -6.92 10.23
N LEU A 556 3.72 -6.35 10.87
CA LEU A 556 2.54 -5.84 10.14
C LEU A 556 2.91 -4.76 9.11
N ALA A 557 3.86 -3.89 9.44
CA ALA A 557 4.32 -2.88 8.52
C ALA A 557 5.07 -3.49 7.32
N HIS A 558 6.06 -4.35 7.57
CA HIS A 558 6.98 -4.82 6.54
C HIS A 558 6.47 -6.05 5.78
N GLU A 559 5.83 -7.01 6.47
CA GLU A 559 5.39 -8.26 5.85
C GLU A 559 3.98 -8.14 5.26
N GLU A 560 3.13 -7.30 5.88
CA GLU A 560 1.74 -7.10 5.47
C GLU A 560 1.50 -5.75 4.79
N ASN A 561 2.57 -5.00 4.51
CA ASN A 561 2.55 -3.69 3.85
C ASN A 561 1.58 -2.67 4.50
N LYS A 562 1.47 -2.68 5.84
CA LYS A 562 0.69 -1.69 6.59
C LYS A 562 1.54 -0.47 6.92
N SER A 563 0.98 0.71 6.86
CA SER A 563 1.63 1.90 7.38
C SER A 563 1.06 2.19 8.76
N ILE A 564 1.93 2.27 9.76
CA ILE A 564 1.51 2.32 11.16
C ILE A 564 2.15 3.52 11.83
N LEU A 565 1.33 4.45 12.29
CA LEU A 565 1.75 5.62 13.06
C LEU A 565 1.40 5.41 14.53
N VAL A 566 2.39 5.46 15.42
CA VAL A 566 2.25 5.15 16.84
C VAL A 566 2.71 6.31 17.71
N ILE A 567 1.86 6.81 18.60
CA ILE A 567 2.30 7.69 19.68
C ILE A 567 2.95 6.84 20.76
N ILE A 568 4.20 7.16 21.09
CA ILE A 568 4.94 6.50 22.16
C ILE A 568 5.60 7.52 23.10
N HIS A 569 5.88 7.11 24.33
CA HIS A 569 6.57 7.92 25.33
C HIS A 569 7.96 7.41 25.67
N ASP A 570 8.19 6.13 25.52
CA ASP A 570 9.46 5.48 25.83
C ASP A 570 10.23 5.17 24.54
N VAL A 571 11.45 5.59 24.46
CA VAL A 571 12.33 5.47 23.28
C VAL A 571 13.28 4.26 23.36
N SER A 572 13.10 3.35 24.33
CA SER A 572 14.00 2.21 24.55
C SER A 572 14.08 1.27 23.33
N ASP A 573 12.99 1.12 22.60
CA ASP A 573 12.89 0.25 21.42
C ASP A 573 12.79 1.05 20.10
N ILE A 574 13.30 2.29 20.09
CA ILE A 574 13.13 3.21 18.96
C ILE A 574 13.77 2.71 17.65
N ASP A 575 14.78 1.86 17.73
CA ASP A 575 15.43 1.25 16.57
C ASP A 575 14.56 0.22 15.84
N LEU A 576 13.39 -0.13 16.40
CA LEU A 576 12.38 -0.92 15.69
C LEU A 576 11.57 -0.08 14.69
N PHE A 577 11.62 1.24 14.78
CA PHE A 577 10.86 2.17 13.94
C PHE A 577 11.68 2.61 12.72
N ASP A 578 11.00 2.73 11.58
CA ASP A 578 11.60 3.17 10.32
C ASP A 578 11.74 4.70 10.30
N GLN A 579 10.80 5.40 10.94
CA GLN A 579 10.77 6.86 10.99
C GLN A 579 10.34 7.32 12.38
N ILE A 580 10.84 8.48 12.78
CA ILE A 580 10.41 9.19 13.98
C ILE A 580 9.96 10.61 13.63
N ILE A 581 8.91 11.06 14.25
CA ILE A 581 8.39 12.43 14.20
C ILE A 581 8.46 12.98 15.62
N MET A 582 9.27 14.01 15.83
CA MET A 582 9.47 14.60 17.16
C MET A 582 8.79 15.95 17.27
N MET A 583 7.85 16.03 18.19
CA MET A 583 7.10 17.25 18.49
C MET A 583 7.64 17.90 19.75
N THR A 584 7.65 19.23 19.76
CA THR A 584 7.96 20.02 20.93
C THR A 584 6.91 21.12 21.14
N LYS A 585 7.00 21.85 22.23
CA LYS A 585 6.04 22.89 22.57
C LYS A 585 6.76 24.22 22.77
N ILE A 586 6.33 25.24 22.02
CA ILE A 586 6.79 26.63 22.16
C ILE A 586 5.56 27.51 22.36
N ASP A 587 5.58 28.38 23.37
CA ASP A 587 4.46 29.28 23.71
C ASP A 587 3.10 28.59 23.83
N ASN A 588 3.06 27.38 24.36
CA ASN A 588 1.88 26.52 24.46
C ASN A 588 1.33 26.01 23.11
N VAL A 589 2.05 26.17 22.01
CA VAL A 589 1.71 25.67 20.68
C VAL A 589 2.67 24.53 20.31
N GLY A 590 2.13 23.41 19.84
CA GLY A 590 2.92 22.28 19.36
C GLY A 590 3.60 22.60 18.03
N ARG A 591 4.87 22.23 17.92
CA ARG A 591 5.72 22.45 16.73
C ARG A 591 6.45 21.17 16.35
N LEU A 592 6.71 20.99 15.07
CA LEU A 592 7.58 19.94 14.59
C LEU A 592 9.04 20.32 14.84
N ALA A 593 9.78 19.47 15.55
CA ALA A 593 11.20 19.63 15.77
C ALA A 593 12.05 18.82 14.79
N PHE A 594 11.61 17.58 14.49
CA PHE A 594 12.33 16.67 13.59
C PHE A 594 11.37 15.66 12.96
N SER A 595 11.67 15.26 11.72
CA SER A 595 11.05 14.12 11.05
C SER A 595 12.09 13.44 10.17
N GLY A 596 12.33 12.14 10.38
CA GLY A 596 13.32 11.35 9.66
C GLY A 596 13.56 10.00 10.34
N THR A 597 14.58 9.27 9.92
CA THR A 597 14.97 8.00 10.52
C THR A 597 15.59 8.18 11.93
N PRO A 598 15.61 7.16 12.80
CA PRO A 598 16.32 7.23 14.08
C PRO A 598 17.81 7.56 13.93
N ALA A 599 18.47 7.12 12.86
CA ALA A 599 19.87 7.43 12.59
C ALA A 599 20.08 8.92 12.26
N GLU A 600 19.25 9.47 11.36
CA GLU A 600 19.28 10.90 11.02
C GLU A 600 18.98 11.79 12.25
N ALA A 601 18.11 11.34 13.15
CA ALA A 601 17.83 12.08 14.37
C ALA A 601 19.05 12.14 15.30
N ARG A 602 19.77 11.03 15.48
CA ARG A 602 21.02 11.03 16.27
C ARG A 602 22.06 11.99 15.69
N GLU A 603 22.17 12.04 14.37
CA GLU A 603 23.06 12.98 13.69
C GLU A 603 22.58 14.44 13.87
N TYR A 604 21.29 14.71 13.66
CA TYR A 604 20.71 16.05 13.76
C TYR A 604 20.86 16.65 15.16
N PHE A 605 20.60 15.87 16.21
CA PHE A 605 20.71 16.32 17.59
C PHE A 605 22.14 16.22 18.13
N GLY A 606 23.03 15.47 17.50
CA GLY A 606 24.37 15.16 18.01
C GLY A 606 24.37 14.40 19.32
N ALA A 607 23.29 13.62 19.59
CA ALA A 607 23.02 12.94 20.84
C ALA A 607 22.15 11.68 20.61
N ASP A 608 22.11 10.78 21.59
CA ASP A 608 21.12 9.68 21.53
C ASP A 608 19.69 10.21 21.65
N ILE A 609 18.72 9.45 21.10
CA ILE A 609 17.30 9.86 21.02
C ILE A 609 16.74 10.22 22.42
N LYS A 610 17.17 9.50 23.46
CA LYS A 610 16.78 9.81 24.83
C LYS A 610 17.28 11.17 25.32
N GLU A 611 18.50 11.53 24.95
CA GLU A 611 19.08 12.84 25.25
C GLU A 611 18.44 13.92 24.39
N ALA A 612 18.20 13.64 23.10
CA ALA A 612 17.49 14.54 22.20
C ALA A 612 16.11 14.94 22.74
N TYR A 613 15.41 13.98 23.35
CA TYR A 613 14.13 14.23 24.01
C TYR A 613 14.26 15.22 25.19
N GLY A 614 15.34 15.10 25.97
CA GLY A 614 15.69 16.06 27.04
C GLY A 614 16.05 17.45 26.49
N LEU A 615 16.80 17.51 25.40
CA LEU A 615 17.17 18.78 24.73
C LEU A 615 15.92 19.51 24.21
N LEU A 616 14.97 18.81 23.62
CA LEU A 616 13.69 19.38 23.18
C LEU A 616 12.83 19.91 24.32
N ALA A 617 12.92 19.30 25.50
CA ALA A 617 12.20 19.80 26.69
C ALA A 617 12.82 21.06 27.28
N THR A 618 14.15 21.24 27.16
CA THR A 618 14.88 22.35 27.78
C THR A 618 15.16 23.52 26.83
N HIS A 619 15.39 23.24 25.54
CA HIS A 619 15.77 24.23 24.52
C HIS A 619 15.01 24.00 23.21
N PRO A 620 13.67 24.03 23.21
CA PRO A 620 12.87 23.70 22.03
C PRO A 620 13.13 24.66 20.85
N GLU A 621 13.37 25.94 21.13
CA GLU A 621 13.59 27.01 20.14
C GLU A 621 14.83 26.77 19.26
N LYS A 622 15.81 26.02 19.74
CA LYS A 622 17.03 25.72 19.00
C LYS A 622 16.77 24.75 17.82
N TYR A 623 15.74 23.91 17.92
CA TYR A 623 15.48 22.80 17.01
C TYR A 623 14.24 22.99 16.13
N VAL A 624 13.49 24.06 16.33
CA VAL A 624 12.33 24.40 15.51
C VAL A 624 12.71 25.46 14.49
N LYS A 625 12.54 25.17 13.19
CA LYS A 625 12.82 26.13 12.12
C LYS A 625 11.75 27.24 12.11
N GLY A 626 12.18 28.48 12.08
CA GLY A 626 11.28 29.64 11.89
C GLY A 626 10.65 30.19 13.17
N VAL A 627 11.30 30.02 14.30
CA VAL A 627 10.99 30.75 15.56
C VAL A 627 11.84 32.00 15.68
#